data_f36a1a2e64011ec80680d0f2373afc62
#
_entry.id   f36a1a2e64011ec80680d0f2373afc62
#
_cell.length_a   1.000
_cell.length_b   1.000
_cell.length_c   1.000
_cell.angle_alpha   90.00
_cell.angle_beta   90.00
_cell.angle_gamma   90.00
#
_symmetry.space_group_name_H-M   'P 1'
#
loop_
_entity.id
_entity.type
_entity.pdbx_description
1 polymer ?
#
loop_
_entity_poly.entity_id
_entity_poly.type
_entity_poly.pdbx_seq_one_letter_code
_entity_poly.pdbx_strand_id
1 'polypeptide(L)'
;MYNSLFEQSLINESFSKEYFIGYGYESIIFDGESENPKEVAKQIKKEVERLKNDGITDDEFESARRSLYGKEIMSYNDIDTLANGLVAAHFGEYDMLDIVEIYKNITKADVLSRLAQVMDEKYSALSVVKQCEE
;
A
#
# COMPACT_ATOMS: atom_id res chain seq x y z
N MET A 1 2.06 1.86 -11.71
CA MET A 1 1.00 0.81 -11.65
C MET A 1 -0.40 1.39 -11.83
N TYR A 2 -0.98 2.19 -10.88
CA TYR A 2 -2.35 2.70 -10.98
C TYR A 2 -2.64 3.38 -12.34
N ASN A 3 -1.88 4.40 -12.71
CA ASN A 3 -2.07 5.12 -13.97
C ASN A 3 -2.02 4.20 -15.20
N SER A 4 -1.10 3.26 -15.22
CA SER A 4 -0.99 2.29 -16.33
C SER A 4 -2.19 1.35 -16.43
N LEU A 5 -2.75 0.89 -15.31
CA LEU A 5 -3.96 0.07 -15.31
C LEU A 5 -5.20 0.89 -15.71
N PHE A 6 -5.26 2.14 -15.27
CA PHE A 6 -6.34 3.07 -15.59
C PHE A 6 -6.34 3.44 -17.08
N GLU A 7 -5.19 3.79 -17.66
CA GLU A 7 -5.01 4.08 -19.08
C GLU A 7 -5.37 2.88 -19.98
N GLN A 8 -5.17 1.66 -19.49
CA GLN A 8 -5.56 0.43 -20.17
C GLN A 8 -7.04 0.08 -19.96
N SER A 9 -7.82 0.91 -19.26
CA SER A 9 -9.22 0.66 -18.90
C SER A 9 -9.45 -0.66 -18.16
N LEU A 10 -8.43 -1.15 -17.48
CA LEU A 10 -8.52 -2.36 -16.65
C LEU A 10 -9.14 -2.10 -15.29
N ILE A 11 -9.06 -0.85 -14.81
CA ILE A 11 -9.61 -0.38 -13.54
C ILE A 11 -10.30 0.97 -13.75
N ASN A 12 -11.16 1.35 -12.82
CA ASN A 12 -11.80 2.66 -12.75
C ASN A 12 -11.38 3.42 -11.47
N GLU A 13 -12.06 4.53 -11.19
CA GLU A 13 -11.79 5.38 -10.03
C GLU A 13 -12.08 4.70 -8.67
N SER A 14 -12.86 3.61 -8.67
CA SER A 14 -13.14 2.84 -7.45
C SER A 14 -11.95 2.02 -6.98
N PHE A 15 -10.92 1.85 -7.84
CA PHE A 15 -9.77 1.03 -7.49
C PHE A 15 -8.94 1.64 -6.37
N SER A 16 -8.80 0.91 -5.30
CA SER A 16 -8.10 1.33 -4.10
C SER A 16 -7.06 0.31 -3.63
N LYS A 17 -6.29 0.71 -2.65
CA LYS A 17 -5.40 -0.18 -1.91
C LYS A 17 -5.51 0.13 -0.42
N GLU A 18 -5.57 -0.93 0.36
CA GLU A 18 -5.58 -0.85 1.81
C GLU A 18 -4.45 -1.68 2.40
N TYR A 19 -3.92 -1.23 3.51
CA TYR A 19 -2.90 -1.93 4.26
C TYR A 19 -3.47 -2.29 5.63
N PHE A 20 -3.65 -3.59 5.85
CA PHE A 20 -4.12 -4.13 7.12
C PHE A 20 -2.96 -4.67 7.92
N ILE A 21 -2.85 -4.22 9.14
CA ILE A 21 -1.86 -4.69 10.10
C ILE A 21 -2.55 -5.04 11.41
N GLY A 22 -2.20 -6.18 11.98
CA GLY A 22 -2.66 -6.60 13.29
C GLY A 22 -1.60 -7.44 13.99
N TYR A 23 -1.91 -7.91 15.20
CA TYR A 23 -0.97 -8.70 15.96
C TYR A 23 -0.68 -10.04 15.24
N GLY A 24 0.57 -10.17 14.74
CA GLY A 24 1.03 -11.37 14.07
C GLY A 24 0.59 -11.55 12.61
N TYR A 25 -0.06 -10.56 12.00
CA TYR A 25 -0.42 -10.61 10.59
C TYR A 25 -0.37 -9.23 9.93
N GLU A 26 -0.17 -9.24 8.64
CA GLU A 26 -0.28 -8.08 7.77
C GLU A 26 -0.78 -8.51 6.39
N SER A 27 -1.50 -7.63 5.71
CA SER A 27 -1.95 -7.85 4.34
C SER A 27 -2.09 -6.55 3.57
N ILE A 28 -1.86 -6.63 2.27
CA ILE A 28 -2.16 -5.55 1.33
C ILE A 28 -3.34 -6.01 0.48
N ILE A 29 -4.42 -5.25 0.51
CA ILE A 29 -5.63 -5.51 -0.27
C ILE A 29 -5.69 -4.51 -1.41
N PHE A 30 -5.87 -5.01 -2.62
CA PHE A 30 -6.23 -4.22 -3.79
C PHE A 30 -7.68 -4.57 -4.11
N ASP A 31 -8.55 -3.59 -4.12
CA ASP A 31 -9.97 -3.75 -4.40
C ASP A 31 -10.46 -2.74 -5.44
N GLY A 32 -11.57 -3.06 -6.09
CA GLY A 32 -12.17 -2.20 -7.09
C GLY A 32 -12.96 -3.00 -8.11
N GLU A 33 -13.50 -2.29 -9.08
CA GLU A 33 -14.28 -2.86 -10.17
C GLU A 33 -13.41 -3.03 -11.41
N SER A 34 -13.62 -4.13 -12.14
CA SER A 34 -12.94 -4.42 -13.39
C SER A 34 -13.75 -5.39 -14.25
N GLU A 35 -13.76 -5.17 -15.54
CA GLU A 35 -14.29 -6.15 -16.50
C GLU A 35 -13.36 -7.37 -16.65
N ASN A 36 -12.06 -7.20 -16.32
CA ASN A 36 -11.08 -8.28 -16.42
C ASN A 36 -10.22 -8.42 -15.13
N PRO A 37 -10.81 -8.86 -14.01
CA PRO A 37 -10.12 -8.90 -12.73
C PRO A 37 -8.91 -9.85 -12.71
N LYS A 38 -8.91 -10.88 -13.56
CA LYS A 38 -7.74 -11.79 -13.68
C LYS A 38 -6.54 -11.09 -14.30
N GLU A 39 -6.77 -10.23 -15.30
CA GLU A 39 -5.68 -9.47 -15.92
C GLU A 39 -5.15 -8.39 -14.96
N VAL A 40 -6.04 -7.73 -14.19
CA VAL A 40 -5.62 -6.80 -13.12
C VAL A 40 -4.70 -7.50 -12.13
N ALA A 41 -5.11 -8.66 -11.60
CA ALA A 41 -4.29 -9.42 -10.65
C ALA A 41 -2.94 -9.82 -11.26
N LYS A 42 -2.90 -10.23 -12.53
CA LYS A 42 -1.66 -10.57 -13.24
C LYS A 42 -0.74 -9.36 -13.39
N GLN A 43 -1.29 -8.19 -13.73
CA GLN A 43 -0.49 -6.96 -13.87
C GLN A 43 0.06 -6.50 -12.52
N ILE A 44 -0.71 -6.62 -11.42
CA ILE A 44 -0.23 -6.34 -10.07
C ILE A 44 0.97 -7.26 -9.73
N LYS A 45 0.83 -8.56 -9.94
CA LYS A 45 1.91 -9.52 -9.70
C LYS A 45 3.15 -9.22 -10.53
N LYS A 46 2.97 -8.91 -11.82
CA LYS A 46 4.07 -8.52 -12.69
C LYS A 46 4.80 -7.27 -12.19
N GLU A 47 4.07 -6.28 -11.70
CA GLU A 47 4.68 -5.06 -11.15
C GLU A 47 5.44 -5.34 -9.85
N VAL A 48 4.90 -6.20 -8.98
CA VAL A 48 5.60 -6.64 -7.77
C VAL A 48 6.92 -7.33 -8.11
N GLU A 49 6.90 -8.25 -9.08
CA GLU A 49 8.12 -8.93 -9.53
C GLU A 49 9.13 -7.99 -10.19
N ARG A 50 8.64 -7.00 -10.97
CA ARG A 50 9.51 -5.94 -11.50
C ARG A 50 10.20 -5.19 -10.37
N LEU A 51 9.44 -4.76 -9.37
CA LEU A 51 10.00 -4.02 -8.22
C LEU A 51 11.01 -4.85 -7.43
N LYS A 52 10.79 -6.16 -7.29
CA LYS A 52 11.74 -7.06 -6.63
C LYS A 52 13.05 -7.23 -7.42
N ASN A 53 12.96 -7.32 -8.75
CA ASN A 53 14.10 -7.59 -9.61
C ASN A 53 14.88 -6.33 -9.98
N ASP A 54 14.17 -5.27 -10.39
CA ASP A 54 14.75 -4.03 -10.90
C ASP A 54 14.93 -2.97 -9.80
N GLY A 55 14.20 -3.15 -8.68
CA GLY A 55 14.14 -2.18 -7.60
C GLY A 55 13.26 -0.97 -7.94
N ILE A 56 13.46 0.08 -7.15
CA ILE A 56 12.84 1.40 -7.31
C ILE A 56 13.93 2.44 -7.58
N THR A 57 13.64 3.43 -8.40
CA THR A 57 14.56 4.54 -8.63
C THR A 57 14.65 5.44 -7.40
N ASP A 58 15.73 6.23 -7.29
CA ASP A 58 15.88 7.18 -6.20
C ASP A 58 14.80 8.26 -6.25
N ASP A 59 14.42 8.71 -7.44
CA ASP A 59 13.36 9.71 -7.63
C ASP A 59 11.98 9.17 -7.21
N GLU A 60 11.64 7.92 -7.55
CA GLU A 60 10.40 7.27 -7.10
C GLU A 60 10.37 7.12 -5.58
N PHE A 61 11.47 6.68 -4.98
CA PHE A 61 11.59 6.54 -3.54
C PHE A 61 11.44 7.89 -2.82
N GLU A 62 12.19 8.91 -3.22
CA GLU A 62 12.15 10.23 -2.60
C GLU A 62 10.79 10.91 -2.78
N SER A 63 10.17 10.78 -3.95
CA SER A 63 8.82 11.31 -4.19
C SER A 63 7.78 10.64 -3.27
N ALA A 64 7.80 9.31 -3.16
CA ALA A 64 6.90 8.58 -2.28
C ALA A 64 7.15 8.94 -0.80
N ARG A 65 8.40 8.98 -0.36
CA ARG A 65 8.80 9.32 1.01
C ARG A 65 8.30 10.70 1.40
N ARG A 66 8.54 11.72 0.55
CA ARG A 66 8.07 13.11 0.79
C ARG A 66 6.56 13.21 0.84
N SER A 67 5.86 12.48 -0.05
CA SER A 67 4.40 12.46 -0.08
C SER A 67 3.82 11.87 1.21
N LEU A 68 4.37 10.75 1.68
CA LEU A 68 3.92 10.10 2.92
C LEU A 68 4.25 10.95 4.15
N TYR A 69 5.46 11.50 4.22
CA TYR A 69 5.85 12.43 5.28
C TYR A 69 4.91 13.64 5.34
N GLY A 70 4.62 14.26 4.19
CA GLY A 70 3.71 15.41 4.13
C GLY A 70 2.29 15.07 4.57
N LYS A 71 1.76 13.91 4.18
CA LYS A 71 0.44 13.43 4.61
C LYS A 71 0.40 13.19 6.13
N GLU A 72 1.45 12.60 6.69
CA GLU A 72 1.56 12.37 8.13
C GLU A 72 1.53 13.68 8.91
N ILE A 73 2.36 14.65 8.53
CA ILE A 73 2.35 15.97 9.17
C ILE A 73 1.00 16.68 9.03
N MET A 74 0.36 16.57 7.87
CA MET A 74 -0.97 17.17 7.65
C MET A 74 -2.06 16.52 8.49
N SER A 75 -1.97 15.22 8.74
CA SER A 75 -2.95 14.50 9.55
C SER A 75 -3.01 14.99 10.99
N TYR A 76 -1.92 15.54 11.51
CA TYR A 76 -1.86 16.11 12.87
C TYR A 76 -2.67 17.41 13.03
N ASN A 77 -3.13 18.02 11.93
CA ASN A 77 -4.03 19.16 11.98
C ASN A 77 -5.49 18.77 12.25
N ASP A 78 -5.83 17.49 12.08
CA ASP A 78 -7.15 16.95 12.37
C ASP A 78 -7.17 16.35 13.77
N ILE A 79 -7.97 16.93 14.68
CA ILE A 79 -7.97 16.57 16.09
C ILE A 79 -8.48 15.15 16.33
N ASP A 80 -9.45 14.69 15.54
CA ASP A 80 -10.02 13.36 15.67
C ASP A 80 -9.03 12.31 15.20
N THR A 81 -8.35 12.57 14.08
CA THR A 81 -7.27 11.73 13.56
C THR A 81 -6.11 11.66 14.55
N LEU A 82 -5.72 12.78 15.13
CA LEU A 82 -4.65 12.82 16.14
C LEU A 82 -5.03 12.03 17.41
N ALA A 83 -6.26 12.24 17.92
CA ALA A 83 -6.73 11.54 19.11
C ALA A 83 -6.79 10.02 18.89
N ASN A 84 -7.36 9.58 17.77
CA ASN A 84 -7.41 8.16 17.41
C ASN A 84 -6.01 7.57 17.20
N GLY A 85 -5.11 8.33 16.58
CA GLY A 85 -3.71 7.93 16.41
C GLY A 85 -2.98 7.71 17.72
N LEU A 86 -3.16 8.62 18.68
CA LEU A 86 -2.57 8.48 20.02
C LEU A 86 -3.10 7.26 20.78
N VAL A 87 -4.41 6.99 20.67
CA VAL A 87 -5.01 5.79 21.27
C VAL A 87 -4.46 4.52 20.62
N ALA A 88 -4.38 4.49 19.29
CA ALA A 88 -3.83 3.35 18.57
C ALA A 88 -2.34 3.12 18.90
N ALA A 89 -1.56 4.18 19.00
CA ALA A 89 -0.15 4.12 19.40
C ALA A 89 0.01 3.58 20.83
N HIS A 90 -0.84 4.02 21.76
CA HIS A 90 -0.82 3.50 23.12
C HIS A 90 -1.07 1.99 23.20
N PHE A 91 -2.08 1.49 22.48
CA PHE A 91 -2.37 0.05 22.43
C PHE A 91 -1.36 -0.75 21.58
N GLY A 92 -0.72 -0.09 20.61
CA GLY A 92 0.32 -0.68 19.77
C GLY A 92 1.71 -0.65 20.41
N GLU A 93 1.84 -0.05 21.61
CA GLU A 93 3.10 0.09 22.35
C GLU A 93 4.20 0.82 21.57
N TYR A 94 3.83 1.88 20.81
CA TYR A 94 4.78 2.74 20.09
C TYR A 94 4.48 4.22 20.32
N ASP A 95 5.44 5.10 20.05
CA ASP A 95 5.20 6.55 20.06
C ASP A 95 4.75 6.99 18.67
N MET A 96 3.60 7.66 18.59
CA MET A 96 3.07 8.19 17.34
C MET A 96 4.05 9.15 16.64
N LEU A 97 4.84 9.90 17.41
CA LEU A 97 5.81 10.85 16.86
C LEU A 97 7.04 10.15 16.25
N ASP A 98 7.32 8.90 16.62
CA ASP A 98 8.38 8.11 16.00
C ASP A 98 8.14 7.85 14.52
N ILE A 99 6.87 7.85 14.08
CA ILE A 99 6.49 7.70 12.66
C ILE A 99 7.15 8.79 11.80
N VAL A 100 7.21 10.02 12.30
CA VAL A 100 7.86 11.14 11.61
C VAL A 100 9.36 10.90 11.43
N GLU A 101 10.01 10.39 12.47
CA GLU A 101 11.43 10.04 12.42
C GLU A 101 11.70 8.83 11.51
N ILE A 102 10.78 7.86 11.46
CA ILE A 102 10.86 6.74 10.51
C ILE A 102 10.85 7.26 9.08
N TYR A 103 9.92 8.16 8.71
CA TYR A 103 9.89 8.73 7.36
C TYR A 103 11.14 9.54 6.99
N LYS A 104 11.82 10.14 7.96
CA LYS A 104 13.10 10.85 7.72
C LYS A 104 14.25 9.89 7.44
N ASN A 105 14.28 8.76 8.13
CA ASN A 105 15.43 7.87 8.21
C ASN A 105 15.30 6.59 7.37
N ILE A 106 14.07 6.24 6.93
CA ILE A 106 13.84 5.05 6.12
C ILE A 106 14.66 5.10 4.84
N THR A 107 15.25 3.97 4.48
CA THR A 107 16.05 3.83 3.27
C THR A 107 15.32 3.02 2.19
N LYS A 108 15.78 3.18 0.95
CA LYS A 108 15.31 2.36 -0.17
C LYS A 108 15.54 0.86 0.08
N ALA A 109 16.64 0.49 0.73
CA ALA A 109 16.94 -0.88 1.08
C ALA A 109 15.93 -1.47 2.07
N ASP A 110 15.48 -0.69 3.05
CA ASP A 110 14.45 -1.12 4.01
C ASP A 110 13.14 -1.41 3.29
N VAL A 111 12.73 -0.52 2.38
CA VAL A 111 11.49 -0.70 1.60
C VAL A 111 11.56 -1.95 0.72
N LEU A 112 12.67 -2.18 0.02
CA LEU A 112 12.84 -3.36 -0.84
C LEU A 112 12.90 -4.65 -0.01
N SER A 113 13.56 -4.63 1.14
CA SER A 113 13.58 -5.76 2.05
C SER A 113 12.18 -6.11 2.54
N ARG A 114 11.39 -5.09 2.90
CA ARG A 114 10.01 -5.29 3.35
C ARG A 114 9.09 -5.78 2.23
N LEU A 115 9.24 -5.22 1.03
CA LEU A 115 8.50 -5.67 -0.16
C LEU A 115 8.70 -7.18 -0.40
N ALA A 116 9.94 -7.65 -0.31
CA ALA A 116 10.25 -9.06 -0.51
C ALA A 116 9.60 -9.98 0.53
N GLN A 117 9.45 -9.50 1.77
CA GLN A 117 8.84 -10.27 2.86
C GLN A 117 7.31 -10.33 2.74
N VAL A 118 6.67 -9.20 2.42
CA VAL A 118 5.21 -9.04 2.46
C VAL A 118 4.54 -9.51 1.18
N MET A 119 5.15 -9.24 0.04
CA MET A 119 4.54 -9.47 -1.29
C MET A 119 5.01 -10.81 -1.89
N ASP A 120 4.88 -11.91 -1.15
CA ASP A 120 5.16 -13.26 -1.67
C ASP A 120 3.90 -13.83 -2.36
N GLU A 121 4.03 -14.17 -3.65
CA GLU A 121 2.92 -14.66 -4.47
C GLU A 121 2.20 -15.87 -3.88
N LYS A 122 2.92 -16.75 -3.16
CA LYS A 122 2.33 -17.94 -2.54
C LYS A 122 1.26 -17.62 -1.49
N TYR A 123 1.27 -16.41 -0.95
CA TYR A 123 0.27 -15.92 0.02
C TYR A 123 -0.77 -15.01 -0.62
N SER A 124 -0.82 -14.91 -1.95
CA SER A 124 -1.80 -14.08 -2.65
C SER A 124 -3.08 -14.85 -2.96
N ALA A 125 -4.22 -14.18 -2.87
CA ALA A 125 -5.52 -14.69 -3.26
C ALA A 125 -6.26 -13.66 -4.11
N LEU A 126 -7.09 -14.14 -5.05
CA LEU A 126 -7.99 -13.31 -5.84
C LEU A 126 -9.43 -13.72 -5.51
N SER A 127 -10.22 -12.77 -5.02
CA SER A 127 -11.67 -12.92 -4.87
C SER A 127 -12.38 -12.09 -5.95
N VAL A 128 -13.37 -12.68 -6.60
CA VAL A 128 -14.17 -12.02 -7.65
C VAL A 128 -15.64 -12.24 -7.36
N VAL A 129 -16.36 -11.14 -7.18
CA VAL A 129 -17.83 -11.16 -7.10
C VAL A 129 -18.38 -10.79 -8.46
N LYS A 130 -19.28 -11.61 -8.99
CA LYS A 130 -19.96 -11.37 -10.27
C LYS A 130 -21.45 -11.23 -10.05
N GLN A 131 -22.09 -10.46 -10.93
CA GLN A 131 -23.55 -10.43 -10.99
C GLN A 131 -24.07 -11.84 -11.33
N CYS A 132 -25.11 -12.28 -10.62
CA CYS A 132 -25.80 -13.50 -10.99
C CYS A 132 -26.49 -13.28 -12.35
N GLU A 133 -26.23 -14.17 -13.31
CA GLU A 133 -27.02 -14.26 -14.52
C GLU A 133 -28.38 -14.89 -14.12
N GLU A 134 -29.48 -14.16 -14.34
CA GLU A 134 -30.84 -14.70 -14.19
C GLU A 134 -31.18 -15.66 -15.34
#